data_87ee1187d78224628ec2c39a59b41df2
#
_entry.id   87ee1187d78224628ec2c39a59b41df2
#
_cell.length_a   1.000
_cell.length_b   1.000
_cell.length_c   1.000
_cell.angle_alpha   90.00
_cell.angle_beta   90.00
_cell.angle_gamma   90.00
#
_symmetry.space_group_name_H-M   'P 1'
#
loop_
_entity.id
_entity.type
_entity.pdbx_description
1 polymer ?
#
loop_
_entity_poly.entity_id
_entity_poly.type
_entity_poly.pdbx_seq_one_letter_code
_entity_poly.pdbx_strand_id
1 'polypeptide(L)'
;MGKVYIVGAGPGDPDLITVKGLKCIEKADVILYDRLVNKELLSYAKPEADLIYCGKLPNYHTMKQETINTFLIKYAKKGKVVTRLKGGDPFVFGRGGEEAEALAKQGVPFEIVPGISAGIAAPAYAGIPVTHRDASASFAVVTGHRKEGAEEEVKWENLAKGVETLAVYMGVSNLPYICEQLMKHGKDKGTPAAIIERGTTSMQRTVVGTLGTIVDVAKKEQIQNPSMIVIGEVVRFREKIHWFEKQTEQTYQVSGVL
;
A
#
# COMPACT_ATOMS: atom_id res chain seq x y z
N MET A 1 1.65 -27.76 -17.61
CA MET A 1 2.24 -26.75 -16.69
C MET A 1 1.13 -25.82 -16.25
N GLY A 2 1.07 -25.49 -14.98
CA GLY A 2 0.11 -24.52 -14.44
C GLY A 2 0.48 -23.09 -14.78
N LYS A 3 -0.27 -22.12 -14.24
CA LYS A 3 -0.05 -20.68 -14.45
C LYS A 3 -0.04 -19.95 -13.11
N VAL A 4 0.79 -18.91 -12.98
CA VAL A 4 0.83 -18.01 -11.81
C VAL A 4 0.17 -16.68 -12.16
N TYR A 5 -0.72 -16.21 -11.29
CA TYR A 5 -1.28 -14.87 -11.32
C TYR A 5 -0.70 -14.06 -10.16
N ILE A 6 0.02 -12.97 -10.44
CA ILE A 6 0.50 -12.02 -9.44
C ILE A 6 -0.53 -10.92 -9.35
N VAL A 7 -1.34 -10.92 -8.27
CA VAL A 7 -2.58 -10.16 -8.16
C VAL A 7 -2.48 -9.11 -7.07
N GLY A 8 -2.83 -7.88 -7.41
CA GLY A 8 -3.03 -6.82 -6.44
C GLY A 8 -4.38 -6.96 -5.73
N ALA A 9 -4.32 -7.07 -4.41
CA ALA A 9 -5.48 -7.24 -3.53
C ALA A 9 -6.16 -5.91 -3.15
N GLY A 10 -5.62 -4.78 -3.63
CA GLY A 10 -6.07 -3.47 -3.17
C GLY A 10 -5.49 -3.06 -1.81
N PRO A 11 -5.86 -1.87 -1.32
CA PRO A 11 -5.20 -1.21 -0.19
C PRO A 11 -5.70 -1.62 1.20
N GLY A 12 -6.84 -2.34 1.29
CA GLY A 12 -7.43 -2.74 2.57
C GLY A 12 -8.93 -3.04 2.48
N ASP A 13 -9.71 -2.16 1.87
CA ASP A 13 -11.11 -2.40 1.55
C ASP A 13 -11.22 -3.55 0.55
N PRO A 14 -11.94 -4.67 0.86
CA PRO A 14 -12.05 -5.81 -0.03
C PRO A 14 -12.78 -5.48 -1.33
N ASP A 15 -13.70 -4.50 -1.34
CA ASP A 15 -14.44 -4.08 -2.53
C ASP A 15 -13.56 -3.35 -3.56
N LEU A 16 -12.35 -2.96 -3.17
CA LEU A 16 -11.35 -2.39 -4.08
C LEU A 16 -10.52 -3.43 -4.82
N ILE A 17 -10.85 -4.70 -4.71
CA ILE A 17 -10.30 -5.74 -5.59
C ILE A 17 -10.79 -5.52 -7.02
N THR A 18 -9.94 -5.75 -8.01
CA THR A 18 -10.41 -5.75 -9.39
C THR A 18 -11.24 -7.01 -9.69
N VAL A 19 -12.23 -6.90 -10.58
CA VAL A 19 -13.01 -8.07 -11.05
C VAL A 19 -12.09 -9.18 -11.57
N LYS A 20 -10.99 -8.82 -12.23
CA LYS A 20 -9.99 -9.78 -12.70
C LYS A 20 -9.24 -10.44 -11.53
N GLY A 21 -8.89 -9.67 -10.51
CA GLY A 21 -8.26 -10.18 -9.29
C GLY A 21 -9.14 -11.18 -8.56
N LEU A 22 -10.42 -10.85 -8.38
CA LEU A 22 -11.41 -11.74 -7.77
C LEU A 22 -11.51 -13.07 -8.51
N LYS A 23 -11.66 -13.02 -9.84
CA LYS A 23 -11.67 -14.25 -10.68
C LYS A 23 -10.39 -15.07 -10.59
N CYS A 24 -9.25 -14.46 -10.27
CA CYS A 24 -8.01 -15.19 -10.03
C CYS A 24 -8.01 -15.89 -8.67
N ILE A 25 -8.65 -15.31 -7.65
CA ILE A 25 -8.85 -15.95 -6.35
C ILE A 25 -9.78 -17.16 -6.50
N GLU A 26 -10.94 -16.98 -7.12
CA GLU A 26 -11.96 -18.02 -7.30
C GLU A 26 -11.46 -19.27 -8.04
N LYS A 27 -10.56 -19.12 -9.02
CA LYS A 27 -10.04 -20.25 -9.81
C LYS A 27 -8.76 -20.86 -9.28
N ALA A 28 -8.13 -20.26 -8.26
CA ALA A 28 -6.86 -20.71 -7.74
C ALA A 28 -6.95 -22.10 -7.09
N ASP A 29 -5.93 -22.93 -7.32
CA ASP A 29 -5.71 -24.16 -6.55
C ASP A 29 -4.80 -23.90 -5.35
N VAL A 30 -3.97 -22.82 -5.43
CA VAL A 30 -3.06 -22.39 -4.36
C VAL A 30 -3.05 -20.87 -4.31
N ILE A 31 -3.20 -20.30 -3.13
CA ILE A 31 -3.10 -18.85 -2.90
C ILE A 31 -1.97 -18.56 -1.91
N LEU A 32 -0.94 -17.85 -2.37
CA LEU A 32 0.10 -17.31 -1.51
C LEU A 32 -0.25 -15.83 -1.21
N TYR A 33 -0.39 -15.45 0.07
CA TYR A 33 -0.87 -14.12 0.42
C TYR A 33 -0.03 -13.42 1.50
N ASP A 34 0.02 -12.09 1.44
CA ASP A 34 0.81 -11.23 2.33
C ASP A 34 0.00 -10.78 3.57
N ARG A 35 0.70 -10.21 4.55
CA ARG A 35 0.13 -9.66 5.78
C ARG A 35 -0.89 -8.54 5.56
N LEU A 36 -0.72 -7.73 4.52
CA LEU A 36 -1.55 -6.57 4.22
C LEU A 36 -2.79 -6.90 3.37
N VAL A 37 -2.94 -8.13 2.95
CA VAL A 37 -4.14 -8.61 2.24
C VAL A 37 -5.31 -8.68 3.22
N ASN A 38 -6.45 -8.11 2.85
CA ASN A 38 -7.68 -8.31 3.62
C ASN A 38 -8.10 -9.79 3.53
N LYS A 39 -8.28 -10.42 4.70
CA LYS A 39 -8.58 -11.85 4.78
C LYS A 39 -9.97 -12.20 4.25
N GLU A 40 -10.89 -11.25 4.18
CA GLU A 40 -12.22 -11.45 3.58
C GLU A 40 -12.11 -11.91 2.12
N LEU A 41 -11.10 -11.45 1.40
CA LEU A 41 -10.85 -11.90 0.02
C LEU A 41 -10.55 -13.41 -0.09
N LEU A 42 -10.07 -14.04 0.98
CA LEU A 42 -9.79 -15.47 0.97
C LEU A 42 -11.07 -16.32 1.03
N SER A 43 -12.21 -15.74 1.44
CA SER A 43 -13.50 -16.43 1.44
C SER A 43 -14.03 -16.74 0.03
N TYR A 44 -13.51 -16.04 -0.99
CA TYR A 44 -13.83 -16.31 -2.40
C TYR A 44 -12.99 -17.46 -3.00
N ALA A 45 -12.04 -18.02 -2.25
CA ALA A 45 -11.26 -19.15 -2.72
C ALA A 45 -12.11 -20.43 -2.77
N LYS A 46 -11.71 -21.38 -3.63
CA LYS A 46 -12.30 -22.72 -3.61
C LYS A 46 -12.10 -23.36 -2.23
N PRO A 47 -13.06 -24.18 -1.75
CA PRO A 47 -12.92 -24.87 -0.47
C PRO A 47 -11.66 -25.75 -0.37
N GLU A 48 -11.22 -26.32 -1.50
CA GLU A 48 -10.05 -27.20 -1.62
C GLU A 48 -8.75 -26.44 -1.94
N ALA A 49 -8.77 -25.11 -2.01
CA ALA A 49 -7.58 -24.33 -2.32
C ALA A 49 -6.60 -24.29 -1.13
N ASP A 50 -5.32 -24.53 -1.40
CA ASP A 50 -4.25 -24.35 -0.42
C ASP A 50 -4.00 -22.87 -0.14
N LEU A 51 -4.20 -22.40 1.10
CA LEU A 51 -3.94 -21.03 1.53
C LEU A 51 -2.61 -20.95 2.26
N ILE A 52 -1.63 -20.24 1.68
CA ILE A 52 -0.26 -20.15 2.19
C ILE A 52 0.04 -18.70 2.60
N TYR A 53 0.19 -18.46 3.90
CA TYR A 53 0.58 -17.16 4.43
C TYR A 53 2.08 -16.92 4.26
N CYS A 54 2.46 -15.79 3.65
CA CYS A 54 3.84 -15.40 3.36
C CYS A 54 4.40 -14.30 4.28
N GLY A 55 3.57 -13.76 5.19
CA GLY A 55 3.98 -12.69 6.11
C GLY A 55 4.78 -13.17 7.32
N LYS A 56 5.11 -12.24 8.22
CA LYS A 56 5.73 -12.57 9.51
C LYS A 56 4.75 -13.31 10.40
N LEU A 57 5.13 -14.49 10.87
CA LEU A 57 4.44 -15.17 11.96
C LEU A 57 5.13 -14.83 13.29
N PRO A 58 4.39 -14.72 14.42
CA PRO A 58 5.00 -14.65 15.74
C PRO A 58 5.99 -15.81 15.91
N ASN A 59 7.21 -15.51 16.35
CA ASN A 59 8.30 -16.48 16.57
C ASN A 59 8.90 -17.15 15.31
N TYR A 60 8.54 -16.74 14.10
CA TYR A 60 9.15 -17.22 12.85
C TYR A 60 9.71 -16.07 12.03
N HIS A 61 10.84 -16.31 11.35
CA HIS A 61 11.35 -15.35 10.37
C HIS A 61 10.36 -15.17 9.23
N THR A 62 10.25 -13.92 8.73
CA THR A 62 9.51 -13.65 7.49
C THR A 62 10.00 -14.60 6.40
N MET A 63 9.06 -15.21 5.66
CA MET A 63 9.44 -16.03 4.51
C MET A 63 10.32 -15.21 3.57
N LYS A 64 11.54 -15.68 3.29
CA LYS A 64 12.46 -14.99 2.37
C LYS A 64 11.86 -14.95 0.98
N GLN A 65 12.16 -13.91 0.22
CA GLN A 65 11.62 -13.74 -1.15
C GLN A 65 11.96 -14.94 -2.05
N GLU A 66 13.17 -15.50 -1.89
CA GLU A 66 13.60 -16.68 -2.64
C GLU A 66 12.72 -17.90 -2.35
N THR A 67 12.24 -18.03 -1.11
CA THR A 67 11.33 -19.11 -0.71
C THR A 67 9.95 -18.91 -1.34
N ILE A 68 9.44 -17.69 -1.37
CA ILE A 68 8.17 -17.37 -2.06
C ILE A 68 8.29 -17.73 -3.55
N ASN A 69 9.37 -17.27 -4.21
CA ASN A 69 9.63 -17.57 -5.62
C ASN A 69 9.69 -19.08 -5.87
N THR A 70 10.35 -19.82 -4.98
CA THR A 70 10.43 -21.28 -5.05
C THR A 70 9.07 -21.96 -4.96
N PHE A 71 8.19 -21.49 -4.06
CA PHE A 71 6.83 -22.02 -3.95
C PHE A 71 6.00 -21.74 -5.20
N LEU A 72 6.02 -20.52 -5.73
CA LEU A 72 5.31 -20.14 -6.94
C LEU A 72 5.69 -21.08 -8.10
N ILE A 73 7.01 -21.26 -8.32
CA ILE A 73 7.55 -22.13 -9.37
C ILE A 73 7.16 -23.60 -9.14
N LYS A 74 7.32 -24.09 -7.92
CA LYS A 74 7.04 -25.48 -7.54
C LYS A 74 5.58 -25.86 -7.81
N TYR A 75 4.62 -25.03 -7.39
CA TYR A 75 3.20 -25.33 -7.58
C TYR A 75 2.80 -25.22 -9.05
N ALA A 76 3.30 -24.23 -9.77
CA ALA A 76 3.04 -24.11 -11.21
C ALA A 76 3.61 -25.28 -12.01
N LYS A 77 4.83 -25.77 -11.68
CA LYS A 77 5.42 -26.98 -12.31
C LYS A 77 4.60 -28.25 -12.02
N LYS A 78 3.84 -28.29 -10.90
CA LYS A 78 2.88 -29.37 -10.60
C LYS A 78 1.54 -29.24 -11.35
N GLY A 79 1.41 -28.27 -12.27
CA GLY A 79 0.18 -28.07 -13.04
C GLY A 79 -0.90 -27.23 -12.34
N LYS A 80 -0.62 -26.69 -11.15
CA LYS A 80 -1.58 -25.91 -10.36
C LYS A 80 -1.77 -24.49 -10.90
N VAL A 81 -2.98 -23.95 -10.75
CA VAL A 81 -3.28 -22.53 -10.89
C VAL A 81 -2.93 -21.83 -9.57
N VAL A 82 -1.95 -20.94 -9.61
CA VAL A 82 -1.42 -20.27 -8.41
C VAL A 82 -1.78 -18.79 -8.44
N THR A 83 -2.38 -18.28 -7.37
CA THR A 83 -2.59 -16.85 -7.17
C THR A 83 -1.64 -16.36 -6.07
N ARG A 84 -0.74 -15.44 -6.45
CA ARG A 84 0.08 -14.66 -5.53
C ARG A 84 -0.66 -13.37 -5.21
N LEU A 85 -1.32 -13.30 -4.05
CA LEU A 85 -2.15 -12.17 -3.63
C LEU A 85 -1.34 -11.20 -2.78
N LYS A 86 -1.20 -9.97 -3.25
CA LYS A 86 -0.31 -8.92 -2.69
C LYS A 86 -1.12 -7.70 -2.28
N GLY A 87 -0.86 -7.11 -1.12
CA GLY A 87 -1.50 -5.84 -0.73
C GLY A 87 -1.17 -4.72 -1.72
N GLY A 88 -2.16 -3.87 -2.03
CA GLY A 88 -2.03 -2.79 -3.00
C GLY A 88 -1.90 -3.29 -4.45
N ASP A 89 -0.93 -2.74 -5.17
CA ASP A 89 -0.55 -3.15 -6.52
C ASP A 89 0.78 -3.94 -6.49
N PRO A 90 0.94 -5.02 -7.28
CA PRO A 90 2.15 -5.85 -7.27
C PRO A 90 3.43 -5.11 -7.63
N PHE A 91 3.34 -4.10 -8.50
CA PHE A 91 4.49 -3.37 -9.05
C PHE A 91 4.78 -2.05 -8.34
N VAL A 92 3.93 -1.64 -7.38
CA VAL A 92 4.17 -0.45 -6.56
C VAL A 92 4.72 -0.86 -5.20
N PHE A 93 6.04 -0.86 -5.05
CA PHE A 93 6.79 -1.30 -3.85
C PHE A 93 6.41 -2.69 -3.33
N GLY A 94 5.79 -3.53 -4.19
CA GLY A 94 5.30 -4.87 -3.84
C GLY A 94 6.27 -6.00 -4.17
N ARG A 95 7.44 -5.74 -4.77
CA ARG A 95 8.43 -6.75 -5.22
C ARG A 95 7.88 -7.74 -6.27
N GLY A 96 6.75 -7.43 -6.89
CA GLY A 96 6.14 -8.28 -7.93
C GLY A 96 7.04 -8.47 -9.16
N GLY A 97 7.91 -7.49 -9.46
CA GLY A 97 8.92 -7.61 -10.50
C GLY A 97 9.91 -8.75 -10.25
N GLU A 98 10.41 -8.88 -9.01
CA GLU A 98 11.33 -9.97 -8.63
C GLU A 98 10.66 -11.35 -8.74
N GLU A 99 9.37 -11.44 -8.38
CA GLU A 99 8.57 -12.68 -8.54
C GLU A 99 8.36 -13.03 -10.02
N ALA A 100 8.02 -12.03 -10.85
CA ALA A 100 7.84 -12.20 -12.29
C ALA A 100 9.14 -12.64 -12.99
N GLU A 101 10.28 -12.00 -12.66
CA GLU A 101 11.60 -12.38 -13.20
C GLU A 101 11.97 -13.82 -12.84
N ALA A 102 11.71 -14.24 -11.60
CA ALA A 102 12.00 -15.61 -11.17
C ALA A 102 11.16 -16.64 -11.95
N LEU A 103 9.87 -16.35 -12.20
CA LEU A 103 8.98 -17.17 -13.00
C LEU A 103 9.43 -17.26 -14.46
N ALA A 104 9.77 -16.10 -15.06
CA ALA A 104 10.27 -16.02 -16.44
C ALA A 104 11.53 -16.85 -16.65
N LYS A 105 12.51 -16.73 -15.75
CA LYS A 105 13.78 -17.51 -15.77
C LYS A 105 13.54 -19.02 -15.74
N GLN A 106 12.41 -19.47 -15.18
CA GLN A 106 12.05 -20.88 -15.08
C GLN A 106 11.04 -21.36 -16.16
N GLY A 107 10.70 -20.47 -17.11
CA GLY A 107 9.73 -20.76 -18.18
C GLY A 107 8.31 -21.02 -17.65
N VAL A 108 7.97 -20.51 -16.45
CA VAL A 108 6.63 -20.64 -15.87
C VAL A 108 5.71 -19.55 -16.43
N PRO A 109 4.55 -19.93 -17.04
CA PRO A 109 3.58 -18.93 -17.50
C PRO A 109 3.04 -18.10 -16.32
N PHE A 110 3.04 -16.78 -16.47
CA PHE A 110 2.48 -15.91 -15.46
C PHE A 110 1.71 -14.72 -16.08
N GLU A 111 0.95 -14.05 -15.22
CA GLU A 111 0.20 -12.85 -15.58
C GLU A 111 0.19 -11.89 -14.40
N ILE A 112 0.40 -10.59 -14.68
CA ILE A 112 0.27 -9.54 -13.69
C ILE A 112 -1.16 -8.99 -13.74
N VAL A 113 -1.81 -8.96 -12.59
CA VAL A 113 -3.14 -8.38 -12.42
C VAL A 113 -3.00 -7.15 -11.51
N PRO A 114 -3.05 -5.92 -12.06
CA PRO A 114 -2.95 -4.71 -11.28
C PRO A 114 -3.99 -4.64 -10.15
N GLY A 115 -3.64 -3.92 -9.10
CA GLY A 115 -4.54 -3.60 -8.01
C GLY A 115 -4.50 -2.10 -7.69
N ILE A 116 -5.45 -1.64 -6.88
CA ILE A 116 -5.47 -0.24 -6.46
C ILE A 116 -4.38 -0.02 -5.41
N SER A 117 -3.46 0.90 -5.72
CA SER A 117 -2.34 1.23 -4.85
C SER A 117 -2.77 2.11 -3.68
N ALA A 118 -2.23 1.84 -2.48
CA ALA A 118 -2.49 2.64 -1.28
C ALA A 118 -2.10 4.11 -1.45
N GLY A 119 -1.12 4.43 -2.32
CA GLY A 119 -0.72 5.82 -2.60
C GLY A 119 -1.79 6.65 -3.29
N ILE A 120 -2.81 6.01 -3.85
CA ILE A 120 -3.98 6.66 -4.47
C ILE A 120 -5.21 6.49 -3.58
N ALA A 121 -5.47 5.29 -3.10
CA ALA A 121 -6.70 4.98 -2.39
C ALA A 121 -6.73 5.54 -0.96
N ALA A 122 -5.65 5.46 -0.21
CA ALA A 122 -5.64 6.00 1.16
C ALA A 122 -5.88 7.52 1.17
N PRO A 123 -5.24 8.36 0.33
CA PRO A 123 -5.60 9.76 0.18
C PRO A 123 -7.07 9.98 -0.20
N ALA A 124 -7.60 9.23 -1.16
CA ALA A 124 -8.99 9.35 -1.59
C ALA A 124 -9.97 9.08 -0.43
N TYR A 125 -9.74 8.04 0.37
CA TYR A 125 -10.54 7.72 1.56
C TYR A 125 -10.35 8.76 2.69
N ALA A 126 -9.22 9.45 2.71
CA ALA A 126 -9.01 10.57 3.62
C ALA A 126 -9.60 11.90 3.10
N GLY A 127 -10.22 11.93 1.92
CA GLY A 127 -10.71 13.17 1.30
C GLY A 127 -9.58 14.08 0.81
N ILE A 128 -8.48 13.49 0.34
CA ILE A 128 -7.31 14.22 -0.19
C ILE A 128 -7.11 13.80 -1.64
N PRO A 129 -7.43 14.64 -2.63
CA PRO A 129 -7.14 14.34 -4.02
C PRO A 129 -5.63 14.44 -4.25
N VAL A 130 -5.02 13.44 -4.89
CA VAL A 130 -3.56 13.46 -5.15
C VAL A 130 -3.16 14.46 -6.24
N THR A 131 -4.11 14.90 -7.08
CA THR A 131 -4.00 15.99 -8.04
C THR A 131 -5.24 16.86 -7.95
N HIS A 132 -5.09 18.17 -8.21
CA HIS A 132 -6.22 19.12 -8.24
C HIS A 132 -5.86 20.28 -9.14
N ARG A 133 -6.82 20.74 -9.97
CA ARG A 133 -6.57 21.79 -10.97
C ARG A 133 -5.94 23.06 -10.36
N ASP A 134 -6.36 23.42 -9.16
CA ASP A 134 -5.94 24.66 -8.50
C ASP A 134 -4.78 24.47 -7.51
N ALA A 135 -4.31 23.23 -7.28
CA ALA A 135 -3.38 22.96 -6.18
C ALA A 135 -2.23 22.00 -6.51
N SER A 136 -2.39 21.14 -7.52
CA SER A 136 -1.35 20.16 -7.84
C SER A 136 -1.51 19.58 -9.23
N ALA A 137 -0.56 19.87 -10.10
CA ALA A 137 -0.41 19.33 -11.45
C ALA A 137 0.56 18.13 -11.50
N SER A 138 1.31 17.88 -10.42
CA SER A 138 2.30 16.81 -10.36
C SER A 138 2.14 15.96 -9.10
N PHE A 139 2.26 14.64 -9.28
CA PHE A 139 2.15 13.65 -8.21
C PHE A 139 3.27 12.64 -8.30
N ALA A 140 3.98 12.40 -7.21
CA ALA A 140 4.99 11.37 -7.14
C ALA A 140 4.73 10.40 -5.98
N VAL A 141 4.97 9.12 -6.27
CA VAL A 141 4.92 8.03 -5.31
C VAL A 141 6.36 7.63 -4.98
N VAL A 142 6.74 7.70 -3.71
CA VAL A 142 8.11 7.46 -3.26
C VAL A 142 8.15 6.53 -2.05
N THR A 143 9.30 5.91 -1.81
CA THR A 143 9.53 5.15 -0.58
C THR A 143 10.30 6.00 0.43
N GLY A 144 9.91 5.94 1.70
CA GLY A 144 10.66 6.56 2.80
C GLY A 144 11.89 5.76 3.25
N HIS A 145 12.02 4.52 2.77
CA HIS A 145 13.16 3.65 3.00
C HIS A 145 13.61 2.99 1.71
N ARG A 146 14.92 2.96 1.47
CA ARG A 146 15.54 2.07 0.48
C ARG A 146 16.04 0.80 1.15
N LYS A 147 16.40 -0.18 0.34
CA LYS A 147 17.08 -1.39 0.79
C LYS A 147 18.40 -0.98 1.48
N GLU A 148 18.70 -1.59 2.62
CA GLU A 148 19.97 -1.41 3.29
C GLU A 148 21.12 -1.74 2.32
N GLY A 149 22.12 -0.85 2.21
CA GLY A 149 23.22 -0.95 1.26
C GLY A 149 22.93 -0.44 -0.16
N ALA A 150 21.80 0.26 -0.40
CA ALA A 150 21.57 0.95 -1.68
C ALA A 150 22.57 2.14 -1.81
N GLU A 151 23.29 2.19 -2.93
CA GLU A 151 24.33 3.19 -3.18
C GLU A 151 23.79 4.64 -3.29
N GLU A 152 22.51 4.80 -3.63
CA GLU A 152 21.89 6.11 -3.77
C GLU A 152 20.70 6.30 -2.82
N GLU A 153 20.62 7.43 -2.16
CA GLU A 153 19.43 7.87 -1.42
C GLU A 153 18.31 8.35 -2.36
N VAL A 154 17.09 8.48 -1.81
CA VAL A 154 16.00 9.16 -2.51
C VAL A 154 16.43 10.61 -2.76
N LYS A 155 16.33 11.08 -4.01
CA LYS A 155 16.73 12.44 -4.41
C LYS A 155 15.72 13.49 -3.92
N TRP A 156 15.71 13.72 -2.59
CA TRP A 156 14.77 14.63 -1.92
C TRP A 156 14.81 16.04 -2.47
N GLU A 157 15.99 16.51 -2.91
CA GLU A 157 16.14 17.84 -3.54
C GLU A 157 15.24 17.98 -4.78
N ASN A 158 15.28 17.00 -5.69
CA ASN A 158 14.48 17.05 -6.91
C ASN A 158 12.98 16.94 -6.60
N LEU A 159 12.61 16.14 -5.61
CA LEU A 159 11.23 15.99 -5.18
C LEU A 159 10.70 17.26 -4.49
N ALA A 160 11.51 17.90 -3.67
CA ALA A 160 11.12 19.14 -3.00
C ALA A 160 10.81 20.28 -3.98
N LYS A 161 11.61 20.38 -5.06
CA LYS A 161 11.51 21.48 -6.05
C LYS A 161 10.54 21.17 -7.18
N GLY A 162 10.46 19.91 -7.63
CA GLY A 162 9.79 19.56 -8.88
C GLY A 162 8.44 18.88 -8.73
N VAL A 163 8.01 18.51 -7.51
CA VAL A 163 6.77 17.74 -7.31
C VAL A 163 5.89 18.42 -6.27
N GLU A 164 4.62 18.65 -6.64
CA GLU A 164 3.67 19.37 -5.81
C GLU A 164 3.01 18.45 -4.76
N THR A 165 2.66 17.21 -5.14
CA THR A 165 2.11 16.21 -4.22
C THR A 165 3.02 14.99 -4.11
N LEU A 166 3.40 14.63 -2.89
CA LEU A 166 4.16 13.41 -2.59
C LEU A 166 3.30 12.42 -1.80
N ALA A 167 3.25 11.16 -2.25
CA ALA A 167 2.77 10.04 -1.44
C ALA A 167 3.96 9.16 -1.03
N VAL A 168 4.24 9.08 0.26
CA VAL A 168 5.44 8.41 0.77
C VAL A 168 5.05 7.11 1.48
N TYR A 169 5.49 5.99 0.92
CA TYR A 169 5.36 4.66 1.49
C TYR A 169 6.43 4.39 2.53
N MET A 170 6.12 3.58 3.55
CA MET A 170 7.10 3.10 4.54
C MET A 170 7.90 4.23 5.21
N GLY A 171 7.31 5.44 5.30
CA GLY A 171 8.01 6.65 5.75
C GLY A 171 7.89 6.97 7.24
N VAL A 172 7.00 6.31 8.01
CA VAL A 172 6.68 6.72 9.39
C VAL A 172 7.90 6.69 10.31
N SER A 173 8.69 5.62 10.26
CA SER A 173 9.91 5.50 11.08
C SER A 173 11.00 6.51 10.66
N ASN A 174 10.94 7.01 9.44
CA ASN A 174 11.90 7.95 8.87
C ASN A 174 11.32 9.36 8.67
N LEU A 175 10.13 9.62 9.22
CA LEU A 175 9.40 10.87 9.05
C LEU A 175 10.19 12.13 9.41
N PRO A 176 10.96 12.16 10.54
CA PRO A 176 11.78 13.32 10.86
C PRO A 176 12.79 13.67 9.77
N TYR A 177 13.52 12.66 9.27
CA TYR A 177 14.49 12.82 8.19
C TYR A 177 13.84 13.29 6.88
N ILE A 178 12.69 12.71 6.51
CA ILE A 178 11.94 13.09 5.30
C ILE A 178 11.54 14.56 5.36
N CYS A 179 10.96 15.01 6.48
CA CYS A 179 10.57 16.41 6.66
C CYS A 179 11.78 17.35 6.63
N GLU A 180 12.88 16.99 7.32
CA GLU A 180 14.12 17.73 7.30
C GLU A 180 14.68 17.90 5.89
N GLN A 181 14.79 16.81 5.12
CA GLN A 181 15.32 16.86 3.75
C GLN A 181 14.44 17.72 2.83
N LEU A 182 13.13 17.61 2.89
CA LEU A 182 12.23 18.41 2.07
C LEU A 182 12.36 19.90 2.41
N MET A 183 12.41 20.26 3.69
CA MET A 183 12.59 21.65 4.14
C MET A 183 13.98 22.19 3.78
N LYS A 184 15.05 21.40 3.99
CA LYS A 184 16.43 21.75 3.62
C LYS A 184 16.55 22.10 2.13
N HIS A 185 15.79 21.43 1.28
CA HIS A 185 15.80 21.65 -0.16
C HIS A 185 14.72 22.61 -0.66
N GLY A 186 14.14 23.41 0.24
CA GLY A 186 13.32 24.58 -0.10
C GLY A 186 11.82 24.39 -0.08
N LYS A 187 11.31 23.22 0.36
CA LYS A 187 9.87 23.08 0.61
C LYS A 187 9.49 23.81 1.89
N ASP A 188 8.47 24.65 1.84
CA ASP A 188 8.06 25.48 2.98
C ASP A 188 7.65 24.63 4.18
N LYS A 189 8.07 25.03 5.39
CA LYS A 189 7.70 24.37 6.64
C LYS A 189 6.19 24.34 6.90
N GLY A 190 5.45 25.28 6.34
CA GLY A 190 4.01 25.38 6.37
C GLY A 190 3.30 24.49 5.33
N THR A 191 4.04 23.80 4.44
CA THR A 191 3.45 22.88 3.48
C THR A 191 2.62 21.84 4.21
N PRO A 192 1.31 21.66 3.86
CA PRO A 192 0.44 20.71 4.52
C PRO A 192 0.92 19.26 4.35
N ALA A 193 0.75 18.48 5.40
CA ALA A 193 1.07 17.07 5.44
C ALA A 193 -0.01 16.28 6.19
N ALA A 194 -0.31 15.09 5.71
CA ALA A 194 -1.22 14.15 6.35
C ALA A 194 -0.58 12.78 6.50
N ILE A 195 -0.94 12.05 7.56
CA ILE A 195 -0.61 10.64 7.71
C ILE A 195 -1.91 9.86 7.85
N ILE A 196 -2.09 8.88 6.99
CA ILE A 196 -3.29 8.05 6.92
C ILE A 196 -2.89 6.64 7.37
N GLU A 197 -3.23 6.31 8.59
CA GLU A 197 -2.99 4.99 9.19
C GLU A 197 -4.10 4.04 8.78
N ARG A 198 -3.75 2.81 8.39
CA ARG A 198 -4.67 1.74 7.98
C ARG A 198 -5.70 2.19 6.95
N GLY A 199 -5.25 2.98 5.97
CA GLY A 199 -6.10 3.58 4.96
C GLY A 199 -7.03 2.57 4.28
N THR A 200 -8.26 3.02 3.99
CA THR A 200 -9.37 2.27 3.39
C THR A 200 -10.01 1.18 4.27
N THR A 201 -9.53 0.95 5.48
CA THR A 201 -10.14 0.00 6.42
C THR A 201 -11.06 0.72 7.40
N SER A 202 -11.95 -0.02 8.08
CA SER A 202 -12.79 0.51 9.18
C SER A 202 -11.96 1.11 10.34
N MET A 203 -10.68 0.78 10.42
CA MET A 203 -9.75 1.33 11.41
C MET A 203 -8.91 2.48 10.86
N GLN A 204 -9.30 3.07 9.73
CA GLN A 204 -8.60 4.22 9.19
C GLN A 204 -8.62 5.37 10.17
N ARG A 205 -7.47 5.99 10.32
CA ARG A 205 -7.25 7.18 11.13
C ARG A 205 -6.37 8.16 10.37
N THR A 206 -6.76 9.43 10.31
CA THR A 206 -6.00 10.44 9.58
C THR A 206 -5.60 11.58 10.50
N VAL A 207 -4.32 11.89 10.55
CA VAL A 207 -3.78 13.08 11.24
C VAL A 207 -3.23 14.07 10.22
N VAL A 208 -3.40 15.37 10.51
CA VAL A 208 -2.99 16.46 9.64
C VAL A 208 -2.09 17.43 10.39
N GLY A 209 -1.13 17.99 9.71
CA GLY A 209 -0.22 19.03 10.17
C GLY A 209 0.47 19.70 9.00
N THR A 210 1.67 20.20 9.23
CA THR A 210 2.56 20.75 8.21
C THR A 210 3.90 20.04 8.27
N LEU A 211 4.79 20.26 7.31
CA LEU A 211 6.15 19.71 7.38
C LEU A 211 6.86 20.06 8.70
N GLY A 212 6.56 21.26 9.26
CA GLY A 212 7.14 21.69 10.53
C GLY A 212 6.51 21.08 11.79
N THR A 213 5.33 20.45 11.68
CA THR A 213 4.58 19.97 12.87
C THR A 213 4.19 18.50 12.82
N ILE A 214 4.15 17.89 11.64
CA ILE A 214 3.62 16.53 11.45
C ILE A 214 4.37 15.46 12.24
N VAL A 215 5.66 15.67 12.52
CA VAL A 215 6.47 14.75 13.34
C VAL A 215 5.96 14.69 14.77
N ASP A 216 5.68 15.84 15.37
CA ASP A 216 5.17 15.93 16.74
C ASP A 216 3.72 15.44 16.82
N VAL A 217 2.91 15.76 15.81
CA VAL A 217 1.55 15.22 15.68
C VAL A 217 1.59 13.69 15.62
N ALA A 218 2.43 13.11 14.78
CA ALA A 218 2.54 11.65 14.65
C ALA A 218 2.98 10.96 15.94
N LYS A 219 3.90 11.57 16.70
CA LYS A 219 4.34 11.09 18.02
C LYS A 219 3.21 11.16 19.05
N LYS A 220 2.55 12.32 19.16
CA LYS A 220 1.43 12.54 20.11
C LYS A 220 0.31 11.54 19.87
N GLU A 221 -0.07 11.35 18.62
CA GLU A 221 -1.14 10.46 18.20
C GLU A 221 -0.71 8.98 18.09
N GLN A 222 0.55 8.66 18.39
CA GLN A 222 1.10 7.31 18.37
C GLN A 222 0.85 6.56 17.05
N ILE A 223 1.04 7.25 15.92
CA ILE A 223 0.82 6.69 14.59
C ILE A 223 1.71 5.48 14.33
N GLN A 224 1.11 4.42 13.79
CA GLN A 224 1.77 3.14 13.51
C GLN A 224 1.67 2.76 12.02
N ASN A 225 2.43 1.75 11.63
CA ASN A 225 2.34 1.13 10.31
C ASN A 225 1.20 0.08 10.28
N PRO A 226 0.53 -0.11 9.15
CA PRO A 226 0.77 0.55 7.86
C PRO A 226 0.19 1.96 7.78
N SER A 227 0.96 2.90 7.26
CA SER A 227 0.52 4.27 7.05
C SER A 227 1.04 4.85 5.74
N MET A 228 0.24 5.75 5.15
CA MET A 228 0.58 6.55 3.98
C MET A 228 0.81 7.99 4.41
N ILE A 229 1.93 8.59 4.01
CA ILE A 229 2.19 10.02 4.23
C ILE A 229 1.88 10.74 2.92
N VAL A 230 1.10 11.83 3.00
CA VAL A 230 0.80 12.72 1.88
C VAL A 230 1.27 14.12 2.20
N ILE A 231 2.04 14.74 1.29
CA ILE A 231 2.62 16.08 1.47
C ILE A 231 2.26 16.92 0.24
N GLY A 232 1.68 18.10 0.46
CA GLY A 232 1.29 19.04 -0.58
C GLY A 232 0.01 19.80 -0.25
N GLU A 233 -0.27 20.88 -1.01
CA GLU A 233 -1.43 21.76 -0.82
C GLU A 233 -2.77 21.01 -0.94
N VAL A 234 -2.79 19.88 -1.64
CA VAL A 234 -3.98 19.02 -1.76
C VAL A 234 -4.52 18.51 -0.42
N VAL A 235 -3.69 18.45 0.62
CA VAL A 235 -4.12 18.02 1.97
C VAL A 235 -5.19 18.95 2.55
N ARG A 236 -5.21 20.23 2.18
CA ARG A 236 -6.22 21.22 2.64
C ARG A 236 -7.63 20.88 2.18
N PHE A 237 -7.78 20.14 1.08
CA PHE A 237 -9.11 19.76 0.58
C PHE A 237 -9.84 18.82 1.53
N ARG A 238 -9.12 18.07 2.37
CA ARG A 238 -9.71 17.20 3.37
C ARG A 238 -10.74 17.93 4.26
N GLU A 239 -10.50 19.15 4.64
CA GLU A 239 -11.43 19.93 5.47
C GLU A 239 -12.84 20.01 4.85
N LYS A 240 -12.91 20.01 3.51
CA LYS A 240 -14.16 20.19 2.75
C LYS A 240 -14.78 18.86 2.30
N ILE A 241 -13.94 17.88 1.93
CA ILE A 241 -14.40 16.69 1.22
C ILE A 241 -14.09 15.35 1.90
N HIS A 242 -13.70 15.33 3.19
CA HIS A 242 -13.59 14.06 3.91
C HIS A 242 -14.97 13.42 4.07
N TRP A 243 -15.10 12.19 3.65
CA TRP A 243 -16.38 11.48 3.54
C TRP A 243 -16.39 10.17 4.34
N PHE A 244 -15.31 9.41 4.30
CA PHE A 244 -15.26 8.05 4.81
C PHE A 244 -15.35 7.99 6.35
N GLU A 245 -14.59 8.81 7.06
CA GLU A 245 -14.56 8.83 8.52
C GLU A 245 -15.89 9.32 9.12
N LYS A 246 -16.56 10.27 8.45
CA LYS A 246 -17.90 10.72 8.86
C LYS A 246 -18.96 9.61 8.76
N GLN A 247 -18.89 8.78 7.73
CA GLN A 247 -19.82 7.66 7.56
C GLN A 247 -19.56 6.60 8.64
N THR A 248 -18.31 6.35 8.98
CA THR A 248 -17.95 5.39 10.02
C THR A 248 -18.45 5.84 11.39
N GLU A 249 -18.30 7.11 11.75
CA GLU A 249 -18.83 7.70 12.99
C GLU A 249 -20.36 7.59 13.06
N GLN A 250 -21.08 7.86 11.98
CA GLN A 250 -22.53 7.74 11.91
C GLN A 250 -22.98 6.28 12.06
N THR A 251 -22.28 5.33 11.48
CA THR A 251 -22.61 3.89 11.58
C THR A 251 -22.42 3.39 13.02
N TYR A 252 -21.38 3.83 13.74
CA TYR A 252 -21.19 3.49 15.15
C TYR A 252 -22.25 4.13 16.07
N GLN A 253 -22.73 5.34 15.76
CA GLN A 253 -23.83 5.98 16.53
C GLN A 253 -25.15 5.24 16.34
N VAL A 254 -25.44 4.72 15.14
CA VAL A 254 -26.67 3.97 14.87
C VAL A 254 -26.63 2.55 15.45
N SER A 255 -25.47 1.89 15.45
CA SER A 255 -25.31 0.55 16.02
C SER A 255 -25.18 0.51 17.56
N GLY A 256 -25.00 1.65 18.21
CA GLY A 256 -24.95 1.80 19.68
C GLY A 256 -26.32 2.06 20.35
N VAL A 257 -27.41 1.96 19.59
CA VAL A 257 -28.81 2.20 20.04
C VAL A 257 -29.66 0.93 19.82
N LEU A 258 -29.13 -0.23 20.20
CA LEU A 258 -29.95 -1.45 20.40
C LEU A 258 -29.44 -2.17 21.64
#